data_d1240a4b33d5933961cc2fa1c839bed6
#
_entry.id   d1240a4b33d5933961cc2fa1c839bed6
#
_cell.length_a   1.000
_cell.length_b   1.000
_cell.length_c   1.000
_cell.angle_alpha   90.00
_cell.angle_beta   90.00
_cell.angle_gamma   90.00
#
_symmetry.space_group_name_H-M   'P 1'
#
loop_
_entity.id
_entity.type
_entity.pdbx_description
1 polymer ?
#
loop_
_entity_poly.entity_id
_entity_poly.type
_entity_poly.pdbx_seq_one_letter_code
_entity_poly.pdbx_strand_id
1 'polypeptide(L)'
;GAFDDIVRSLRSKEMFRLINQVLARLVPVVDQSGGLVDRFDRAGLLAIYTERPDKALGAAISLCQTLRAGRPEEAGERELDFHVTLSAGPAMIGIVGAAERLEAMTISEHTSFTRFLQPLAAKYGAAVLMTGGAAGLISDFGRRYHARTIGFVRMGALDRLERLYDVFDGDEETTRRLKEETREQFERGVALFCSHQYYDARLLFIEVLKKHRRDKAAKHYLYLCDTYYREEHAAEHPVWLETY
;
A
#
# COMPACT_ATOMS: atom_id res chain seq x y z
N GLY A 1 4.34 -7.13 10.86
CA GLY A 1 2.92 -6.98 10.52
C GLY A 1 2.09 -8.16 11.00
N ALA A 2 0.76 -8.13 10.88
CA ALA A 2 -0.13 -9.20 11.36
C ALA A 2 0.27 -10.59 10.82
N PHE A 3 0.74 -10.68 9.58
CA PHE A 3 1.27 -11.90 9.00
C PHE A 3 2.53 -12.39 9.71
N ASP A 4 3.47 -11.52 10.04
CA ASP A 4 4.69 -11.87 10.77
C ASP A 4 4.38 -12.37 12.19
N ASP A 5 3.39 -11.80 12.86
CA ASP A 5 2.98 -12.20 14.21
C ASP A 5 2.31 -13.57 14.19
N ILE A 6 1.53 -13.86 13.14
CA ILE A 6 0.96 -15.19 12.91
C ILE A 6 2.05 -16.20 12.60
N VAL A 7 2.97 -15.88 11.70
CA VAL A 7 4.11 -16.74 11.33
C VAL A 7 4.96 -17.09 12.56
N ARG A 8 5.21 -16.13 13.46
CA ARG A 8 5.95 -16.38 14.71
C ARG A 8 5.22 -17.28 15.71
N SER A 9 3.89 -17.34 15.63
CA SER A 9 3.05 -18.10 16.57
C SER A 9 2.70 -19.50 16.08
N LEU A 10 2.92 -19.80 14.80
CA LEU A 10 2.62 -21.10 14.19
C LEU A 10 3.84 -22.05 14.25
N ARG A 11 3.55 -23.36 14.34
CA ARG A 11 4.57 -24.38 14.14
C ARG A 11 4.99 -24.40 12.65
N SER A 12 6.23 -24.79 12.38
CA SER A 12 6.80 -24.73 11.02
C SER A 12 5.92 -25.39 9.94
N LYS A 13 5.27 -26.51 10.24
CA LYS A 13 4.36 -27.18 9.30
C LYS A 13 3.10 -26.39 9.00
N GLU A 14 2.52 -25.75 10.00
CA GLU A 14 1.31 -24.90 9.87
C GLU A 14 1.64 -23.64 9.09
N MET A 15 2.81 -23.06 9.33
CA MET A 15 3.32 -21.92 8.57
C MET A 15 3.44 -22.22 7.08
N PHE A 16 4.06 -23.35 6.70
CA PHE A 16 4.17 -23.73 5.28
C PHE A 16 2.80 -24.00 4.63
N ARG A 17 1.85 -24.59 5.37
CA ARG A 17 0.48 -24.77 4.88
C ARG A 17 -0.20 -23.43 4.62
N LEU A 18 -0.14 -22.51 5.58
CA LEU A 18 -0.71 -21.17 5.44
C LEU A 18 -0.13 -20.45 4.21
N ILE A 19 1.21 -20.45 4.07
CA ILE A 19 1.90 -19.85 2.94
C ILE A 19 1.40 -20.46 1.62
N ASN A 20 1.37 -21.79 1.52
CA ASN A 20 0.95 -22.47 0.31
C ASN A 20 -0.54 -22.20 -0.02
N GLN A 21 -1.41 -22.13 0.97
CA GLN A 21 -2.82 -21.77 0.75
C GLN A 21 -2.98 -20.34 0.25
N VAL A 22 -2.24 -19.38 0.81
CA VAL A 22 -2.23 -17.99 0.36
C VAL A 22 -1.71 -17.93 -1.08
N LEU A 23 -0.57 -18.55 -1.38
CA LEU A 23 0.01 -18.57 -2.73
C LEU A 23 -0.91 -19.21 -3.77
N ALA A 24 -1.55 -20.34 -3.43
CA ALA A 24 -2.48 -21.01 -4.32
C ALA A 24 -3.67 -20.14 -4.75
N ARG A 25 -3.97 -19.10 -3.98
CA ARG A 25 -5.01 -18.11 -4.30
C ARG A 25 -4.46 -16.88 -5.03
N LEU A 26 -3.26 -16.44 -4.69
CA LEU A 26 -2.68 -15.20 -5.23
C LEU A 26 -2.05 -15.41 -6.62
N VAL A 27 -1.31 -16.52 -6.81
CA VAL A 27 -0.59 -16.79 -8.06
C VAL A 27 -1.54 -16.82 -9.28
N PRO A 28 -2.69 -17.51 -9.25
CA PRO A 28 -3.61 -17.50 -10.38
C PRO A 28 -4.14 -16.10 -10.75
N VAL A 29 -4.35 -15.21 -9.78
CA VAL A 29 -4.79 -13.83 -10.04
C VAL A 29 -3.71 -13.05 -10.78
N VAL A 30 -2.44 -13.21 -10.36
CA VAL A 30 -1.30 -12.57 -11.01
C VAL A 30 -1.13 -13.09 -12.44
N ASP A 31 -1.12 -14.41 -12.62
CA ASP A 31 -0.91 -15.06 -13.94
C ASP A 31 -2.03 -14.68 -14.93
N GLN A 32 -3.29 -14.77 -14.51
CA GLN A 32 -4.44 -14.43 -15.36
C GLN A 32 -4.48 -12.96 -15.77
N SER A 33 -3.91 -12.07 -14.95
CA SER A 33 -3.80 -10.66 -15.26
C SER A 33 -2.57 -10.29 -16.11
N GLY A 34 -1.70 -11.27 -16.41
CA GLY A 34 -0.49 -11.10 -17.22
C GLY A 34 0.70 -10.58 -16.42
N GLY A 35 0.68 -10.76 -15.10
CA GLY A 35 1.81 -10.51 -14.23
C GLY A 35 2.79 -11.67 -14.20
N LEU A 36 4.04 -11.40 -13.91
CA LEU A 36 5.09 -12.38 -13.65
C LEU A 36 5.39 -12.39 -12.14
N VAL A 37 5.28 -13.55 -11.52
CA VAL A 37 5.74 -13.71 -10.12
C VAL A 37 7.27 -13.75 -10.13
N ASP A 38 7.91 -12.72 -9.57
CA ASP A 38 9.37 -12.60 -9.50
C ASP A 38 9.91 -13.40 -8.32
N ARG A 39 9.35 -13.17 -7.15
CA ARG A 39 9.79 -13.88 -5.94
C ARG A 39 8.69 -13.94 -4.89
N PHE A 40 8.91 -14.87 -3.99
CA PHE A 40 8.14 -14.99 -2.78
C PHE A 40 9.09 -15.03 -1.58
N ASP A 41 8.85 -14.16 -0.60
CA ASP A 41 9.66 -14.10 0.62
C ASP A 41 8.78 -13.76 1.85
N ARG A 42 9.42 -13.54 2.99
CA ARG A 42 8.72 -13.22 4.25
C ARG A 42 7.88 -11.95 4.19
N ALA A 43 8.18 -11.04 3.29
CA ALA A 43 7.43 -9.79 3.11
C ALA A 43 6.19 -9.99 2.23
N GLY A 44 6.11 -11.09 1.48
CA GLY A 44 5.00 -11.43 0.60
C GLY A 44 5.42 -11.85 -0.80
N LEU A 45 4.49 -11.72 -1.74
CA LEU A 45 4.69 -12.02 -3.15
C LEU A 45 5.02 -10.73 -3.91
N LEU A 46 6.12 -10.74 -4.66
CA LEU A 46 6.46 -9.70 -5.62
C LEU A 46 6.08 -10.16 -7.03
N ALA A 47 5.24 -9.37 -7.69
CA ALA A 47 4.86 -9.58 -9.07
C ALA A 47 5.25 -8.37 -9.94
N ILE A 48 5.62 -8.63 -11.19
CA ILE A 48 6.04 -7.64 -12.15
C ILE A 48 5.09 -7.63 -13.34
N TYR A 49 4.72 -6.45 -13.76
CA TYR A 49 3.93 -6.19 -14.95
C TYR A 49 4.76 -5.32 -15.89
N THR A 50 5.14 -5.85 -17.05
CA THR A 50 5.94 -5.13 -18.04
C THR A 50 5.11 -4.24 -18.94
N GLU A 51 3.83 -4.57 -19.07
CA GLU A 51 2.85 -3.85 -19.88
C GLU A 51 1.56 -3.66 -19.11
N ARG A 52 0.76 -2.68 -19.52
CA ARG A 52 -0.61 -2.48 -19.03
C ARG A 52 -0.71 -2.28 -17.52
N PRO A 53 -0.30 -1.12 -17.01
CA PRO A 53 -0.36 -0.79 -15.58
C PRO A 53 -1.77 -0.85 -14.99
N ASP A 54 -2.81 -0.68 -15.82
CA ASP A 54 -4.20 -0.87 -15.45
C ASP A 54 -4.51 -2.31 -15.01
N LYS A 55 -3.86 -3.32 -15.64
CA LYS A 55 -3.99 -4.72 -15.22
C LYS A 55 -3.32 -5.00 -13.88
N ALA A 56 -2.17 -4.36 -13.62
CA ALA A 56 -1.50 -4.47 -12.33
C ALA A 56 -2.40 -3.95 -11.19
N LEU A 57 -3.04 -2.79 -11.38
CA LEU A 57 -3.98 -2.25 -10.40
C LEU A 57 -5.24 -3.11 -10.27
N GLY A 58 -5.81 -3.58 -11.38
CA GLY A 58 -6.94 -4.51 -11.35
C GLY A 58 -6.62 -5.80 -10.60
N ALA A 59 -5.42 -6.36 -10.81
CA ALA A 59 -4.94 -7.53 -10.06
C ALA A 59 -4.81 -7.22 -8.56
N ALA A 60 -4.22 -6.07 -8.20
CA ALA A 60 -4.08 -5.65 -6.80
C ALA A 60 -5.43 -5.58 -6.08
N ILE A 61 -6.44 -5.00 -6.72
CA ILE A 61 -7.82 -4.95 -6.21
C ILE A 61 -8.39 -6.36 -6.04
N SER A 62 -8.25 -7.19 -7.08
CA SER A 62 -8.73 -8.59 -7.07
C SER A 62 -8.04 -9.43 -6.00
N LEU A 63 -6.74 -9.23 -5.76
CA LEU A 63 -5.99 -9.89 -4.68
C LEU A 63 -6.58 -9.56 -3.31
N CYS A 64 -6.85 -8.28 -3.04
CA CYS A 64 -7.48 -7.85 -1.79
C CYS A 64 -8.86 -8.50 -1.60
N GLN A 65 -9.68 -8.57 -2.65
CA GLN A 65 -11.00 -9.19 -2.61
C GLN A 65 -10.92 -10.71 -2.41
N THR A 66 -10.01 -11.39 -3.13
CA THR A 66 -9.80 -12.84 -3.02
C THR A 66 -9.38 -13.27 -1.62
N LEU A 67 -8.47 -12.51 -1.00
CA LEU A 67 -7.98 -12.80 0.34
C LEU A 67 -9.04 -12.57 1.42
N ARG A 68 -9.93 -11.60 1.22
CA ARG A 68 -11.09 -11.40 2.13
C ARG A 68 -12.16 -12.46 1.98
N ALA A 69 -12.49 -12.85 0.75
CA ALA A 69 -13.52 -13.85 0.47
C ALA A 69 -13.18 -15.24 1.01
N GLY A 70 -11.90 -15.56 1.15
CA GLY A 70 -11.43 -16.87 1.55
C GLY A 70 -10.40 -16.80 2.66
N ARG A 71 -10.84 -16.87 3.90
CA ARG A 71 -9.93 -16.96 5.06
C ARG A 71 -9.25 -18.32 5.10
N PRO A 72 -7.90 -18.39 5.20
CA PRO A 72 -7.21 -19.66 5.44
C PRO A 72 -7.63 -20.24 6.79
N GLU A 73 -7.87 -21.55 6.84
CA GLU A 73 -8.26 -22.26 8.07
C GLU A 73 -7.21 -22.10 9.18
N GLU A 74 -5.93 -22.12 8.80
CA GLU A 74 -4.80 -21.96 9.71
C GLU A 74 -4.70 -20.56 10.34
N ALA A 75 -5.36 -19.56 9.78
CA ALA A 75 -5.41 -18.23 10.37
C ALA A 75 -6.28 -18.18 11.65
N GLY A 76 -7.15 -19.17 11.85
CA GLY A 76 -8.08 -19.23 12.98
C GLY A 76 -8.97 -17.97 13.03
N GLU A 77 -9.17 -17.40 14.20
CA GLU A 77 -9.95 -16.15 14.39
C GLU A 77 -9.14 -14.87 14.13
N ARG A 78 -7.84 -14.99 13.81
CA ARG A 78 -6.97 -13.82 13.62
C ARG A 78 -7.28 -13.14 12.31
N GLU A 79 -7.43 -11.83 12.34
CA GLU A 79 -7.62 -11.01 11.16
C GLU A 79 -6.29 -10.91 10.39
N LEU A 80 -6.26 -11.44 9.16
CA LEU A 80 -5.12 -11.30 8.26
C LEU A 80 -5.27 -9.96 7.53
N ASP A 81 -4.43 -9.00 7.92
CA ASP A 81 -4.39 -7.68 7.29
C ASP A 81 -3.43 -7.75 6.08
N PHE A 82 -3.99 -7.79 4.89
CA PHE A 82 -3.24 -7.84 3.65
C PHE A 82 -3.23 -6.48 2.97
N HIS A 83 -2.05 -6.09 2.53
CA HIS A 83 -1.84 -4.84 1.81
C HIS A 83 -1.10 -5.11 0.51
N VAL A 84 -1.51 -4.45 -0.56
CA VAL A 84 -0.81 -4.47 -1.84
C VAL A 84 -0.19 -3.11 -2.09
N THR A 85 1.07 -3.10 -2.51
CA THR A 85 1.78 -1.85 -2.86
C THR A 85 2.16 -1.87 -4.33
N LEU A 86 1.98 -0.74 -5.01
CA LEU A 86 2.26 -0.57 -6.43
C LEU A 86 3.20 0.62 -6.64
N SER A 87 4.31 0.37 -7.31
CA SER A 87 5.18 1.41 -7.85
C SER A 87 5.52 1.11 -9.31
N ALA A 88 5.94 2.13 -10.06
CA ALA A 88 6.33 1.95 -11.45
C ALA A 88 7.65 2.66 -11.72
N GLY A 89 8.47 2.02 -12.54
CA GLY A 89 9.73 2.58 -12.99
C GLY A 89 10.58 1.58 -13.75
N PRO A 90 11.79 1.98 -14.18
CA PRO A 90 12.69 1.13 -14.94
C PRO A 90 13.07 -0.14 -14.18
N ALA A 91 13.07 -1.26 -14.89
CA ALA A 91 13.53 -2.54 -14.39
C ALA A 91 14.30 -3.29 -15.50
N MET A 92 15.35 -4.01 -15.10
CA MET A 92 16.02 -4.98 -15.96
C MET A 92 15.62 -6.37 -15.51
N ILE A 93 15.16 -7.18 -16.47
CA ILE A 93 14.85 -8.59 -16.25
C ILE A 93 15.82 -9.39 -17.07
N GLY A 94 16.52 -10.32 -16.44
CA GLY A 94 17.51 -11.15 -17.09
C GLY A 94 17.61 -12.54 -16.48
N ILE A 95 18.35 -13.41 -17.16
CA ILE A 95 18.68 -14.75 -16.67
C ILE A 95 20.14 -14.72 -16.18
N VAL A 96 20.35 -15.13 -14.95
CA VAL A 96 21.67 -15.24 -14.33
C VAL A 96 21.91 -16.67 -13.87
N GLY A 97 23.15 -17.12 -13.94
CA GLY A 97 23.52 -18.43 -13.44
C GLY A 97 24.62 -19.10 -14.25
N ALA A 98 25.00 -20.31 -13.85
CA ALA A 98 25.94 -21.19 -14.54
C ALA A 98 25.20 -22.35 -15.20
N ALA A 99 25.86 -23.07 -16.11
CA ALA A 99 25.29 -24.03 -17.08
C ALA A 99 24.15 -24.94 -16.59
N GLU A 100 24.11 -25.31 -15.33
CA GLU A 100 23.08 -26.21 -14.77
C GLU A 100 22.11 -25.53 -13.81
N ARG A 101 22.30 -24.23 -13.54
CA ARG A 101 21.43 -23.47 -12.63
C ARG A 101 21.22 -22.06 -13.15
N LEU A 102 20.07 -21.85 -13.77
CA LEU A 102 19.62 -20.57 -14.30
C LEU A 102 18.47 -20.04 -13.46
N GLU A 103 18.55 -18.78 -13.07
CA GLU A 103 17.50 -18.10 -12.30
C GLU A 103 17.13 -16.80 -13.03
N ALA A 104 15.83 -16.53 -13.14
CA ALA A 104 15.36 -15.21 -13.56
C ALA A 104 15.63 -14.21 -12.45
N MET A 105 16.20 -13.07 -12.79
CA MET A 105 16.50 -12.00 -11.83
C MET A 105 15.94 -10.68 -12.34
N THR A 106 15.31 -9.96 -11.45
CA THR A 106 14.89 -8.58 -11.67
C THR A 106 15.75 -7.62 -10.88
N ILE A 107 16.32 -6.65 -11.57
CA ILE A 107 17.10 -5.57 -10.97
C ILE A 107 16.36 -4.26 -11.18
N SER A 108 15.90 -3.64 -10.08
CA SER A 108 15.21 -2.36 -10.08
C SER A 108 15.22 -1.73 -8.70
N GLU A 109 15.45 -0.44 -8.62
CA GLU A 109 15.25 0.33 -7.38
C GLU A 109 13.76 0.32 -6.95
N HIS A 110 12.85 0.24 -7.91
CA HIS A 110 11.41 0.20 -7.63
C HIS A 110 10.95 -1.06 -6.89
N THR A 111 11.65 -2.19 -7.01
CA THR A 111 11.34 -3.38 -6.20
C THR A 111 11.61 -3.15 -4.72
N SER A 112 12.71 -2.50 -4.40
CA SER A 112 13.06 -2.11 -3.03
C SER A 112 12.13 -1.01 -2.50
N PHE A 113 11.81 -0.04 -3.34
CA PHE A 113 10.86 1.01 -3.01
C PHE A 113 9.45 0.47 -2.76
N THR A 114 8.95 -0.44 -3.59
CA THR A 114 7.65 -1.11 -3.36
C THR A 114 7.62 -1.82 -2.02
N ARG A 115 8.72 -2.47 -1.64
CA ARG A 115 8.85 -3.12 -0.33
C ARG A 115 8.88 -2.11 0.83
N PHE A 116 9.53 -0.97 0.66
CA PHE A 116 9.51 0.14 1.63
C PHE A 116 8.08 0.67 1.86
N LEU A 117 7.22 0.65 0.85
CA LEU A 117 5.83 1.11 0.96
C LEU A 117 4.93 0.17 1.77
N GLN A 118 5.29 -1.10 1.95
CA GLN A 118 4.43 -2.08 2.64
C GLN A 118 4.07 -1.70 4.09
N PRO A 119 5.03 -1.34 4.97
CA PRO A 119 4.69 -0.90 6.31
C PRO A 119 3.85 0.38 6.31
N LEU A 120 3.99 1.25 5.31
CA LEU A 120 3.17 2.45 5.16
C LEU A 120 1.73 2.08 4.81
N ALA A 121 1.51 1.12 3.91
CA ALA A 121 0.17 0.63 3.58
C ALA A 121 -0.57 0.13 4.84
N ALA A 122 0.10 -0.66 5.67
CA ALA A 122 -0.44 -1.14 6.95
C ALA A 122 -0.71 0.00 7.95
N LYS A 123 0.24 0.93 8.08
CA LYS A 123 0.16 2.11 8.97
C LYS A 123 -1.04 3.00 8.63
N TYR A 124 -1.26 3.25 7.36
CA TYR A 124 -2.34 4.12 6.88
C TYR A 124 -3.65 3.36 6.58
N GLY A 125 -3.66 2.04 6.67
CA GLY A 125 -4.85 1.23 6.40
C GLY A 125 -5.30 1.29 4.95
N ALA A 126 -4.34 1.37 4.02
CA ALA A 126 -4.60 1.29 2.60
C ALA A 126 -4.58 -0.18 2.15
N ALA A 127 -5.68 -0.68 1.61
CA ALA A 127 -5.69 -2.02 1.02
C ALA A 127 -4.77 -2.09 -0.19
N VAL A 128 -4.81 -1.06 -1.04
CA VAL A 128 -3.87 -0.87 -2.15
C VAL A 128 -3.23 0.51 -2.02
N LEU A 129 -1.92 0.54 -1.75
CA LEU A 129 -1.12 1.76 -1.72
C LEU A 129 -0.37 1.92 -3.04
N MET A 130 -0.57 3.02 -3.74
CA MET A 130 -0.03 3.25 -5.08
C MET A 130 0.73 4.55 -5.17
N THR A 131 1.85 4.54 -5.89
CA THR A 131 2.62 5.76 -6.17
C THR A 131 1.98 6.61 -7.25
N GLY A 132 2.20 7.93 -7.21
CA GLY A 132 1.77 8.86 -8.24
C GLY A 132 2.37 8.53 -9.60
N GLY A 133 3.63 8.09 -9.64
CA GLY A 133 4.28 7.63 -10.87
C GLY A 133 3.54 6.46 -11.52
N ALA A 134 3.11 5.48 -10.72
CA ALA A 134 2.32 4.36 -11.22
C ALA A 134 0.90 4.78 -11.64
N ALA A 135 0.25 5.65 -10.87
CA ALA A 135 -1.07 6.19 -11.20
C ALA A 135 -1.07 6.98 -12.51
N GLY A 136 0.00 7.75 -12.77
CA GLY A 136 0.19 8.53 -13.99
C GLY A 136 0.29 7.70 -15.28
N LEU A 137 0.60 6.41 -15.18
CA LEU A 137 0.62 5.49 -16.30
C LEU A 137 -0.78 4.93 -16.66
N ILE A 138 -1.79 5.16 -15.83
CA ILE A 138 -3.15 4.66 -16.04
C ILE A 138 -4.02 5.79 -16.59
N SER A 139 -4.52 5.60 -17.81
CA SER A 139 -5.44 6.56 -18.41
C SER A 139 -6.73 6.69 -17.59
N ASP A 140 -7.14 7.94 -17.34
CA ASP A 140 -8.36 8.28 -16.59
C ASP A 140 -8.39 7.67 -15.17
N PHE A 141 -7.22 7.50 -14.52
CA PHE A 141 -7.12 6.90 -13.20
C PHE A 141 -8.17 7.44 -12.21
N GLY A 142 -8.26 8.76 -12.04
CA GLY A 142 -9.19 9.39 -11.08
C GLY A 142 -10.69 9.27 -11.44
N ARG A 143 -11.02 8.82 -12.67
CA ARG A 143 -12.41 8.53 -13.07
C ARG A 143 -12.75 7.05 -12.95
N ARG A 144 -11.75 6.19 -13.12
CA ARG A 144 -11.92 4.74 -13.17
C ARG A 144 -11.82 4.09 -11.81
N TYR A 145 -11.09 4.71 -10.88
CA TYR A 145 -10.79 4.13 -9.60
C TYR A 145 -11.09 5.11 -8.46
N HIS A 146 -11.53 4.58 -7.34
CA HIS A 146 -11.75 5.36 -6.13
C HIS A 146 -10.44 5.44 -5.35
N ALA A 147 -9.85 6.62 -5.32
CA ALA A 147 -8.57 6.85 -4.65
C ALA A 147 -8.57 8.19 -3.93
N ARG A 148 -7.76 8.30 -2.88
CA ARG A 148 -7.46 9.56 -2.19
C ARG A 148 -5.96 9.71 -2.00
N THR A 149 -5.47 10.94 -2.03
CA THR A 149 -4.08 11.27 -1.69
C THR A 149 -3.87 11.05 -0.20
N ILE A 150 -2.97 10.13 0.18
CA ILE A 150 -2.59 9.95 1.59
C ILE A 150 -1.51 10.94 2.01
N GLY A 151 -0.64 11.35 1.11
CA GLY A 151 0.49 12.21 1.38
C GLY A 151 1.64 11.96 0.43
N PHE A 152 2.85 12.24 0.90
CA PHE A 152 4.07 12.15 0.10
C PHE A 152 5.15 11.39 0.85
N VAL A 153 6.04 10.70 0.11
CA VAL A 153 7.31 10.20 0.62
C VAL A 153 8.45 10.90 -0.10
N ARG A 154 9.54 11.16 0.61
CA ARG A 154 10.75 11.73 0.03
C ARG A 154 11.62 10.60 -0.51
N MET A 155 11.96 10.69 -1.77
CA MET A 155 12.98 9.83 -2.41
C MET A 155 14.36 10.44 -2.15
N GLY A 156 15.03 10.00 -1.06
CA GLY A 156 16.27 10.62 -0.58
C GLY A 156 17.38 10.72 -1.63
N ALA A 157 17.56 9.69 -2.43
CA ALA A 157 18.57 9.67 -3.49
C ALA A 157 18.29 10.67 -4.64
N LEU A 158 17.03 11.03 -4.88
CA LEU A 158 16.60 11.89 -5.98
C LEU A 158 16.11 13.26 -5.51
N ASP A 159 16.09 13.51 -4.21
CA ASP A 159 15.48 14.69 -3.56
C ASP A 159 14.09 15.05 -4.14
N ARG A 160 13.29 14.04 -4.40
CA ARG A 160 11.97 14.15 -5.02
C ARG A 160 10.88 13.66 -4.09
N LEU A 161 9.75 14.37 -4.06
CA LEU A 161 8.56 13.91 -3.38
C LEU A 161 7.73 13.03 -4.31
N GLU A 162 7.44 11.83 -3.87
CA GLU A 162 6.55 10.88 -4.54
C GLU A 162 5.21 10.86 -3.84
N ARG A 163 4.13 11.14 -4.59
CA ARG A 163 2.76 11.12 -4.06
C ARG A 163 2.31 9.69 -3.82
N LEU A 164 1.57 9.47 -2.75
CA LEU A 164 0.94 8.20 -2.43
C LEU A 164 -0.58 8.31 -2.49
N TYR A 165 -1.19 7.32 -3.14
CA TYR A 165 -2.63 7.14 -3.21
C TYR A 165 -3.06 5.89 -2.42
N ASP A 166 -4.09 6.03 -1.61
CA ASP A 166 -4.90 4.94 -1.08
C ASP A 166 -6.00 4.64 -2.11
N VAL A 167 -5.87 3.55 -2.86
CA VAL A 167 -6.88 3.07 -3.80
C VAL A 167 -7.80 2.11 -3.04
N PHE A 168 -9.01 2.56 -2.76
CA PHE A 168 -9.91 1.86 -1.85
C PHE A 168 -11.00 1.01 -2.55
N ASP A 169 -10.87 0.79 -3.88
CA ASP A 169 -11.65 -0.24 -4.59
C ASP A 169 -11.33 -1.66 -4.08
N GLY A 170 -10.14 -1.83 -3.50
CA GLY A 170 -9.73 -3.06 -2.82
C GLY A 170 -10.31 -3.19 -1.40
N ASP A 171 -10.94 -2.20 -0.82
CA ASP A 171 -11.50 -2.24 0.54
C ASP A 171 -12.83 -2.98 0.61
N GLU A 172 -13.24 -3.31 1.84
CA GLU A 172 -14.60 -3.75 2.12
C GLU A 172 -15.59 -2.64 1.81
N GLU A 173 -16.79 -3.00 1.35
CA GLU A 173 -17.83 -2.06 0.88
C GLU A 173 -18.13 -0.95 1.89
N THR A 174 -18.25 -1.28 3.18
CA THR A 174 -18.49 -0.29 4.23
C THR A 174 -17.34 0.69 4.37
N THR A 175 -16.10 0.21 4.34
CA THR A 175 -14.89 1.04 4.42
C THR A 175 -14.75 1.90 3.17
N ARG A 176 -14.97 1.32 1.97
CA ARG A 176 -14.93 2.02 0.70
C ARG A 176 -15.91 3.20 0.70
N ARG A 177 -17.16 2.97 1.08
CA ARG A 177 -18.19 4.02 1.17
C ARG A 177 -17.78 5.12 2.14
N LEU A 178 -17.30 4.78 3.33
CA LEU A 178 -16.88 5.76 4.32
C LEU A 178 -15.67 6.59 3.84
N LYS A 179 -14.72 5.97 3.15
CA LYS A 179 -13.58 6.68 2.54
C LYS A 179 -14.05 7.64 1.44
N GLU A 180 -15.00 7.22 0.60
CA GLU A 180 -15.58 8.08 -0.44
C GLU A 180 -16.34 9.27 0.16
N GLU A 181 -17.19 9.05 1.18
CA GLU A 181 -17.93 10.09 1.87
C GLU A 181 -17.04 11.13 2.59
N THR A 182 -15.82 10.75 2.93
CA THR A 182 -14.87 11.59 3.66
C THR A 182 -13.67 12.04 2.83
N ARG A 183 -13.61 11.66 1.55
CA ARG A 183 -12.46 11.89 0.67
C ARG A 183 -12.06 13.35 0.59
N GLU A 184 -13.02 14.22 0.29
CA GLU A 184 -12.75 15.66 0.11
C GLU A 184 -12.19 16.28 1.40
N GLN A 185 -12.82 16.01 2.55
CA GLN A 185 -12.35 16.52 3.84
C GLN A 185 -10.96 16.00 4.18
N PHE A 186 -10.70 14.71 3.90
CA PHE A 186 -9.41 14.07 4.15
C PHE A 186 -8.31 14.71 3.29
N GLU A 187 -8.51 14.82 1.98
CA GLU A 187 -7.50 15.39 1.05
C GLU A 187 -7.25 16.87 1.32
N ARG A 188 -8.28 17.63 1.68
CA ARG A 188 -8.13 19.01 2.13
C ARG A 188 -7.31 19.09 3.43
N GLY A 189 -7.55 18.17 4.37
CA GLY A 189 -6.76 18.06 5.60
C GLY A 189 -5.29 17.79 5.31
N VAL A 190 -4.99 16.87 4.37
CA VAL A 190 -3.62 16.59 3.91
C VAL A 190 -2.97 17.84 3.29
N ALA A 191 -3.70 18.56 2.44
CA ALA A 191 -3.20 19.79 1.82
C ALA A 191 -2.86 20.87 2.84
N LEU A 192 -3.72 21.09 3.85
CA LEU A 192 -3.46 22.02 4.94
C LEU A 192 -2.27 21.58 5.78
N PHE A 193 -2.15 20.28 6.08
CA PHE A 193 -0.99 19.74 6.79
C PHE A 193 0.32 20.02 6.03
N CYS A 194 0.33 19.76 4.72
CA CYS A 194 1.49 20.06 3.86
C CYS A 194 1.81 21.55 3.76
N SER A 195 0.85 22.43 4.09
CA SER A 195 1.04 23.89 4.16
C SER A 195 1.33 24.38 5.58
N HIS A 196 1.68 23.47 6.51
CA HIS A 196 1.95 23.75 7.92
C HIS A 196 0.76 24.39 8.70
N GLN A 197 -0.45 24.27 8.17
CA GLN A 197 -1.69 24.75 8.81
C GLN A 197 -2.27 23.64 9.70
N TYR A 198 -1.51 23.25 10.73
CA TYR A 198 -1.79 22.06 11.53
C TYR A 198 -3.09 22.13 12.31
N TYR A 199 -3.46 23.34 12.81
CA TYR A 199 -4.72 23.52 13.53
C TYR A 199 -5.93 23.29 12.62
N ASP A 200 -5.94 23.86 11.43
CA ASP A 200 -7.06 23.72 10.48
C ASP A 200 -7.11 22.30 9.91
N ALA A 201 -5.95 21.71 9.61
CA ALA A 201 -5.85 20.30 9.20
C ALA A 201 -6.44 19.37 10.27
N ARG A 202 -6.12 19.62 11.54
CA ARG A 202 -6.64 18.88 12.69
C ARG A 202 -8.16 18.83 12.73
N LEU A 203 -8.81 19.98 12.53
CA LEU A 203 -10.27 20.09 12.54
C LEU A 203 -10.89 19.19 11.44
N LEU A 204 -10.32 19.18 10.24
CA LEU A 204 -10.80 18.33 9.16
C LEU A 204 -10.63 16.83 9.46
N PHE A 205 -9.51 16.41 10.04
CA PHE A 205 -9.32 15.01 10.43
C PHE A 205 -10.28 14.58 11.56
N ILE A 206 -10.65 15.48 12.47
CA ILE A 206 -11.71 15.23 13.45
C ILE A 206 -13.05 14.97 12.74
N GLU A 207 -13.43 15.80 11.74
CA GLU A 207 -14.66 15.58 10.97
C GLU A 207 -14.65 14.25 10.22
N VAL A 208 -13.52 13.89 9.61
CA VAL A 208 -13.33 12.55 9.01
C VAL A 208 -13.58 11.45 10.05
N LEU A 209 -12.98 11.56 11.23
CA LEU A 209 -13.08 10.54 12.27
C LEU A 209 -14.47 10.46 12.95
N LYS A 210 -15.27 11.52 12.92
CA LYS A 210 -16.67 11.47 13.34
C LYS A 210 -17.51 10.53 12.47
N LYS A 211 -17.22 10.50 11.16
CA LYS A 211 -17.90 9.62 10.20
C LYS A 211 -17.21 8.25 10.13
N HIS A 212 -15.91 8.22 9.99
CA HIS A 212 -15.09 7.02 9.82
C HIS A 212 -14.11 6.83 11.00
N ARG A 213 -14.62 6.37 12.13
CA ARG A 213 -13.82 6.20 13.38
C ARG A 213 -12.61 5.30 13.26
N ARG A 214 -12.57 4.39 12.26
CA ARG A 214 -11.50 3.42 12.06
C ARG A 214 -10.48 3.86 11.01
N ASP A 215 -10.59 5.06 10.42
CA ASP A 215 -9.65 5.57 9.45
C ASP A 215 -8.25 5.73 10.07
N LYS A 216 -7.35 4.80 9.76
CA LYS A 216 -5.99 4.78 10.31
C LYS A 216 -5.19 6.00 9.85
N ALA A 217 -5.35 6.42 8.58
CA ALA A 217 -4.66 7.59 8.03
C ALA A 217 -5.09 8.87 8.73
N ALA A 218 -6.40 9.09 8.90
CA ALA A 218 -6.91 10.28 9.59
C ALA A 218 -6.47 10.32 11.06
N LYS A 219 -6.43 9.18 11.76
CA LYS A 219 -5.90 9.09 13.13
C LYS A 219 -4.43 9.49 13.19
N HIS A 220 -3.62 9.00 12.24
CA HIS A 220 -2.21 9.32 12.21
C HIS A 220 -1.96 10.79 11.95
N TYR A 221 -2.66 11.40 10.99
CA TYR A 221 -2.59 12.83 10.74
C TYR A 221 -3.06 13.67 11.92
N LEU A 222 -4.13 13.26 12.60
CA LEU A 222 -4.58 13.93 13.83
C LEU A 222 -3.48 13.94 14.89
N TYR A 223 -2.80 12.80 15.09
CA TYR A 223 -1.66 12.70 15.99
C TYR A 223 -0.51 13.64 15.58
N LEU A 224 -0.14 13.66 14.29
CA LEU A 224 0.90 14.55 13.79
C LEU A 224 0.53 16.03 13.95
N CYS A 225 -0.72 16.41 13.66
CA CYS A 225 -1.20 17.77 13.87
C CYS A 225 -1.11 18.19 15.34
N ASP A 226 -1.51 17.30 16.27
CA ASP A 226 -1.41 17.58 17.70
C ASP A 226 0.04 17.71 18.18
N THR A 227 0.96 16.95 17.58
CA THR A 227 2.39 17.00 17.88
C THR A 227 3.00 18.30 17.36
N TYR A 228 2.85 18.57 16.06
CA TYR A 228 3.51 19.69 15.38
C TYR A 228 2.92 21.07 15.76
N TYR A 229 1.63 21.11 16.10
CA TYR A 229 1.01 22.36 16.59
C TYR A 229 1.59 22.84 17.93
N ARG A 230 2.11 21.93 18.75
CA ARG A 230 2.69 22.24 20.06
C ARG A 230 4.17 22.65 19.99
N GLU A 231 4.83 22.39 18.88
CA GLU A 231 6.24 22.65 18.72
C GLU A 231 6.49 24.07 18.23
N GLU A 232 7.50 24.76 18.79
CA GLU A 232 7.79 26.16 18.49
C GLU A 232 8.25 26.42 17.05
N HIS A 233 8.77 25.38 16.35
CA HIS A 233 9.31 25.43 14.99
C HIS A 233 8.47 24.63 14.00
N ALA A 234 7.16 24.80 14.04
CA ALA A 234 6.22 24.04 13.20
C ALA A 234 6.52 24.09 11.68
N ALA A 235 7.10 25.20 11.19
CA ALA A 235 7.48 25.36 9.78
C ALA A 235 8.69 24.52 9.35
N GLU A 236 9.45 23.95 10.28
CA GLU A 236 10.64 23.11 10.01
C GLU A 236 10.27 21.62 9.85
N HIS A 237 9.02 21.26 10.18
CA HIS A 237 8.58 19.88 10.08
C HIS A 237 8.42 19.43 8.62
N PRO A 238 8.80 18.19 8.31
CA PRO A 238 8.68 17.67 6.97
C PRO A 238 7.21 17.52 6.56
N VAL A 239 6.90 17.90 5.33
CA VAL A 239 5.58 17.73 4.71
C VAL A 239 5.38 16.33 4.12
N TRP A 240 6.40 15.48 4.19
CA TRP A 240 6.37 14.08 3.74
C TRP A 240 6.24 13.13 4.93
N LEU A 241 5.61 11.98 4.67
CA LEU A 241 5.32 10.98 5.69
C LEU A 241 6.58 10.22 6.14
N GLU A 242 7.44 9.84 5.19
CA GLU A 242 8.65 9.06 5.42
C GLU A 242 9.69 9.39 4.33
N THR A 243 10.96 9.04 4.59
CA THR A 243 12.06 9.12 3.62
C THR A 243 12.53 7.72 3.24
N TYR A 244 12.63 7.46 1.93
CA TYR A 244 13.20 6.26 1.34
C TYR A 244 14.69 6.42 1.08
#